data_c756dafc38ba497e72a8817cccb8f61f
#
_entry.id   c756dafc38ba497e72a8817cccb8f61f
#
_cell.length_a   1.000
_cell.length_b   1.000
_cell.length_c   1.000
_cell.angle_alpha   90.00
_cell.angle_beta   90.00
_cell.angle_gamma   90.00
#
_symmetry.space_group_name_H-M   'P 1'
#
loop_
_entity.id
_entity.type
_entity.pdbx_description
1 polymer ?
#
loop_
_entity_poly.entity_id
_entity_poly.type
_entity_poly.pdbx_seq_one_letter_code
_entity_poly.pdbx_strand_id
1 'polypeptide(L)'
;MKLEHLCSAQCAEVYFDLDNEWVFVDWVGELTLAAVQHTCLGIAHCFLDRYFPRVLNSNAHVTAVSWEVAQWLSSEYLPALRLTGVEQMAWVVPPHLRARNHVLTTVNLFPHVAIDLFDDVESAVTWLQQTAPEPLSGCALSGRNHVDDLKLRAIVAAFAKRLEVAQPA
;
A
#
# COMPACT_ATOMS: atom_id res chain seq x y z
N MET A 1 -14.58 12.20 5.22
CA MET A 1 -13.22 11.70 5.55
C MET A 1 -12.52 12.70 6.46
N LYS A 2 -12.15 12.30 7.64
CA LYS A 2 -11.32 13.09 8.57
C LYS A 2 -9.92 12.48 8.58
N LEU A 3 -8.98 13.13 7.89
CA LEU A 3 -7.66 12.59 7.63
C LEU A 3 -6.64 13.05 8.69
N GLU A 4 -5.94 12.09 9.29
CA GLU A 4 -4.74 12.27 10.07
C GLU A 4 -3.54 11.98 9.16
N HIS A 5 -2.61 12.94 9.04
CA HIS A 5 -1.41 12.74 8.24
C HIS A 5 -0.44 11.81 8.97
N LEU A 6 0.00 10.74 8.31
CA LEU A 6 0.95 9.78 8.87
C LEU A 6 2.38 10.04 8.40
N CYS A 7 2.60 10.17 7.10
CA CYS A 7 3.91 10.50 6.55
C CYS A 7 3.83 11.07 5.13
N SER A 8 4.82 11.90 4.78
CA SER A 8 5.09 12.35 3.40
C SER A 8 6.30 11.61 2.86
N ALA A 9 6.22 11.16 1.62
CA ALA A 9 7.30 10.52 0.91
C ALA A 9 7.48 11.16 -0.48
N GLN A 10 8.52 10.76 -1.23
CA GLN A 10 8.88 11.43 -2.49
C GLN A 10 7.75 11.47 -3.52
N CYS A 11 6.95 10.42 -3.59
CA CYS A 11 5.88 10.30 -4.59
C CYS A 11 4.54 9.83 -4.01
N ALA A 12 4.35 9.92 -2.69
CA ALA A 12 3.06 9.68 -2.06
C ALA A 12 2.91 10.42 -0.73
N GLU A 13 1.66 10.76 -0.43
CA GLU A 13 1.20 11.18 0.88
C GLU A 13 0.41 10.06 1.53
N VAL A 14 0.61 9.84 2.83
CA VAL A 14 -0.05 8.77 3.58
C VAL A 14 -0.86 9.36 4.71
N TYR A 15 -2.13 9.00 4.74
CA TYR A 15 -3.09 9.45 5.74
C TYR A 15 -3.80 8.27 6.41
N PHE A 16 -4.30 8.49 7.60
CA PHE A 16 -5.28 7.63 8.24
C PHE A 16 -6.64 8.31 8.26
N ASP A 17 -7.66 7.65 7.73
CA ASP A 17 -9.03 8.13 7.80
C ASP A 17 -9.64 7.71 9.13
N LEU A 18 -9.85 8.68 10.02
CA LEU A 18 -10.39 8.47 11.36
C LEU A 18 -11.86 8.05 11.36
N ASP A 19 -12.62 8.43 10.32
CA ASP A 19 -14.05 8.11 10.23
C ASP A 19 -14.28 6.69 9.71
N ASN A 20 -13.40 6.21 8.82
CA ASN A 20 -13.55 4.94 8.11
C ASN A 20 -12.52 3.87 8.54
N GLU A 21 -11.53 4.22 9.34
CA GLU A 21 -10.51 3.32 9.89
C GLU A 21 -9.68 2.58 8.81
N TRP A 22 -9.23 3.28 7.76
CA TRP A 22 -8.30 2.78 6.76
C TRP A 22 -7.11 3.71 6.54
N VAL A 23 -6.03 3.17 5.99
CA VAL A 23 -4.92 3.97 5.46
C VAL A 23 -5.28 4.42 4.04
N PHE A 24 -5.08 5.70 3.77
CA PHE A 24 -5.17 6.28 2.45
C PHE A 24 -3.76 6.63 1.97
N VAL A 25 -3.31 6.00 0.88
CA VAL A 25 -2.05 6.28 0.21
C VAL A 25 -2.36 6.95 -1.12
N ASP A 26 -1.97 8.21 -1.28
CA ASP A 26 -2.18 8.99 -2.50
C ASP A 26 -0.87 9.19 -3.24
N TRP A 27 -0.70 8.47 -4.35
CA TRP A 27 0.48 8.52 -5.20
C TRP A 27 0.38 9.64 -6.22
N VAL A 28 1.49 10.37 -6.44
CA VAL A 28 1.51 11.54 -7.32
C VAL A 28 2.72 11.54 -8.24
N GLY A 29 2.52 12.07 -9.46
CA GLY A 29 3.59 12.34 -10.41
C GLY A 29 4.14 11.12 -11.14
N GLU A 30 5.41 11.18 -11.52
CA GLU A 30 6.11 10.10 -12.21
C GLU A 30 6.73 9.13 -11.20
N LEU A 31 6.39 7.86 -11.31
CA LEU A 31 6.87 6.80 -10.43
C LEU A 31 8.15 6.17 -11.00
N THR A 32 9.31 6.64 -10.56
CA THR A 32 10.61 6.01 -10.82
C THR A 32 10.93 4.95 -9.76
N LEU A 33 11.77 3.97 -10.09
CA LEU A 33 12.10 2.89 -9.16
C LEU A 33 12.67 3.41 -7.83
N ALA A 34 13.61 4.34 -7.89
CA ALA A 34 14.23 4.90 -6.68
C ALA A 34 13.21 5.65 -5.80
N ALA A 35 12.35 6.49 -6.40
CA ALA A 35 11.33 7.23 -5.66
C ALA A 35 10.31 6.28 -5.01
N VAL A 36 9.84 5.27 -5.75
CA VAL A 36 8.90 4.26 -5.24
C VAL A 36 9.51 3.44 -4.12
N GLN A 37 10.77 3.02 -4.24
CA GLN A 37 11.44 2.26 -3.19
C GLN A 37 11.54 3.03 -1.88
N HIS A 38 11.93 4.31 -1.92
CA HIS A 38 11.97 5.17 -0.72
C HIS A 38 10.57 5.41 -0.14
N THR A 39 9.58 5.65 -1.00
CA THR A 39 8.19 5.82 -0.59
C THR A 39 7.64 4.55 0.08
N CYS A 40 7.86 3.38 -0.53
CA CYS A 40 7.45 2.10 0.03
C CYS A 40 8.12 1.81 1.38
N LEU A 41 9.36 2.23 1.59
CA LEU A 41 10.01 2.14 2.89
C LEU A 41 9.31 3.01 3.94
N GLY A 42 8.96 4.25 3.61
CA GLY A 42 8.19 5.13 4.49
C GLY A 42 6.83 4.54 4.86
N ILE A 43 6.09 4.03 3.87
CA ILE A 43 4.80 3.35 4.08
C ILE A 43 4.98 2.13 5.00
N ALA A 44 6.02 1.31 4.76
CA ALA A 44 6.29 0.14 5.59
C ALA A 44 6.53 0.49 7.06
N HIS A 45 7.18 1.63 7.35
CA HIS A 45 7.34 2.12 8.72
C HIS A 45 5.98 2.44 9.37
N CYS A 46 5.04 3.08 8.66
CA CYS A 46 3.69 3.30 9.18
C CYS A 46 3.02 1.99 9.59
N PHE A 47 3.18 0.93 8.77
CA PHE A 47 2.63 -0.40 9.08
C PHE A 47 3.37 -1.13 10.21
N LEU A 48 4.64 -0.79 10.50
CA LEU A 48 5.34 -1.32 11.68
C LEU A 48 4.80 -0.73 12.97
N ASP A 49 4.42 0.54 12.94
CA ASP A 49 3.98 1.28 14.13
C ASP A 49 2.54 0.96 14.50
N ARG A 50 1.71 0.66 13.49
CA ARG A 50 0.29 0.41 13.69
C ARG A 50 -0.25 -0.63 12.71
N TYR A 51 -1.23 -1.43 13.15
CA TYR A 51 -1.96 -2.37 12.31
C TYR A 51 -3.07 -1.67 11.53
N PHE A 52 -3.08 -1.88 10.21
CA PHE A 52 -4.08 -1.33 9.30
C PHE A 52 -4.59 -2.44 8.37
N PRO A 53 -5.77 -3.01 8.63
CA PRO A 53 -6.33 -4.09 7.80
C PRO A 53 -6.87 -3.61 6.45
N ARG A 54 -7.14 -2.32 6.31
CA ARG A 54 -7.82 -1.76 5.14
C ARG A 54 -7.01 -0.63 4.53
N VAL A 55 -6.89 -0.63 3.21
CA VAL A 55 -6.09 0.35 2.45
C VAL A 55 -6.89 0.90 1.28
N LEU A 56 -6.93 2.21 1.14
CA LEU A 56 -7.28 2.93 -0.08
C LEU A 56 -5.98 3.36 -0.75
N ASN A 57 -5.63 2.72 -1.87
CA ASN A 57 -4.42 3.02 -2.64
C ASN A 57 -4.78 3.76 -3.92
N SER A 58 -4.51 5.06 -3.98
CA SER A 58 -4.88 5.92 -5.10
C SER A 58 -3.68 6.22 -6.00
N ASN A 59 -3.81 5.86 -7.28
CA ASN A 59 -2.92 6.30 -8.35
C ASN A 59 -3.59 7.33 -9.27
N ALA A 60 -4.65 8.01 -8.82
CA ALA A 60 -5.40 8.97 -9.62
C ALA A 60 -4.52 10.11 -10.18
N HIS A 61 -3.48 10.51 -9.43
CA HIS A 61 -2.57 11.59 -9.79
C HIS A 61 -1.21 11.09 -10.35
N VAL A 62 -1.08 9.80 -10.63
CA VAL A 62 0.11 9.23 -11.24
C VAL A 62 0.13 9.52 -12.74
N THR A 63 1.21 10.12 -13.21
CA THR A 63 1.37 10.52 -14.62
C THR A 63 2.14 9.49 -15.46
N ALA A 64 3.09 8.79 -14.86
CA ALA A 64 3.85 7.72 -15.50
C ALA A 64 4.35 6.70 -14.47
N VAL A 65 4.53 5.45 -14.93
CA VAL A 65 5.12 4.36 -14.14
C VAL A 65 6.15 3.66 -15.02
N SER A 66 7.39 3.54 -14.53
CA SER A 66 8.41 2.79 -15.26
C SER A 66 8.17 1.28 -15.14
N TRP A 67 8.66 0.51 -16.12
CA TRP A 67 8.52 -0.95 -16.12
C TRP A 67 9.23 -1.61 -14.94
N GLU A 68 10.37 -1.08 -14.55
CA GLU A 68 11.15 -1.55 -13.41
C GLU A 68 10.39 -1.45 -12.09
N VAL A 69 9.54 -0.42 -11.95
CA VAL A 69 8.65 -0.27 -10.79
C VAL A 69 7.66 -1.42 -10.71
N ALA A 70 6.97 -1.74 -11.82
CA ALA A 70 5.99 -2.82 -11.85
C ALA A 70 6.65 -4.18 -11.53
N GLN A 71 7.83 -4.43 -12.09
CA GLN A 71 8.58 -5.64 -11.83
C GLN A 71 9.01 -5.75 -10.36
N TRP A 72 9.58 -4.69 -9.80
CA TRP A 72 10.02 -4.67 -8.41
C TRP A 72 8.85 -4.81 -7.43
N LEU A 73 7.76 -4.09 -7.66
CA LEU A 73 6.56 -4.23 -6.83
C LEU A 73 6.08 -5.67 -6.80
N SER A 74 5.97 -6.33 -7.93
CA SER A 74 5.47 -7.70 -8.02
C SER A 74 6.40 -8.74 -7.40
N SER A 75 7.72 -8.57 -7.51
CA SER A 75 8.69 -9.56 -7.06
C SER A 75 9.14 -9.39 -5.61
N GLU A 76 9.19 -8.16 -5.09
CA GLU A 76 9.75 -7.87 -3.78
C GLU A 76 8.77 -7.24 -2.79
N TYR A 77 8.08 -6.17 -3.18
CA TYR A 77 7.28 -5.39 -2.24
C TYR A 77 5.96 -6.06 -1.88
N LEU A 78 5.22 -6.46 -2.88
CA LEU A 78 3.88 -6.99 -2.68
C LEU A 78 3.88 -8.34 -1.94
N PRO A 79 4.83 -9.28 -2.14
CA PRO A 79 4.93 -10.48 -1.29
C PRO A 79 5.09 -10.17 0.19
N ALA A 80 5.73 -9.03 0.54
CA ALA A 80 5.88 -8.58 1.92
C ALA A 80 4.60 -7.94 2.47
N LEU A 81 3.73 -7.39 1.62
CA LEU A 81 2.50 -6.72 2.04
C LEU A 81 1.58 -7.63 2.85
N ARG A 82 1.51 -8.94 2.53
CA ARG A 82 0.75 -9.91 3.31
C ARG A 82 1.16 -9.98 4.80
N LEU A 83 2.42 -9.65 5.11
CA LEU A 83 2.93 -9.64 6.48
C LEU A 83 2.48 -8.41 7.26
N THR A 84 1.98 -7.38 6.59
CA THR A 84 1.44 -6.18 7.24
C THR A 84 0.09 -6.44 7.89
N GLY A 85 -0.60 -7.51 7.48
CA GLY A 85 -1.94 -7.83 7.92
C GLY A 85 -3.04 -7.08 7.17
N VAL A 86 -2.72 -6.49 5.99
CA VAL A 86 -3.74 -5.91 5.11
C VAL A 86 -4.66 -7.03 4.61
N GLU A 87 -5.94 -6.84 4.79
CA GLU A 87 -7.02 -7.78 4.42
C GLU A 87 -7.77 -7.30 3.17
N GLN A 88 -7.97 -5.98 3.05
CA GLN A 88 -8.71 -5.37 1.95
C GLN A 88 -7.95 -4.17 1.39
N MET A 89 -7.92 -4.06 0.08
CA MET A 89 -7.33 -2.93 -0.63
C MET A 89 -8.23 -2.49 -1.79
N ALA A 90 -8.72 -1.26 -1.74
CA ALA A 90 -9.28 -0.60 -2.91
C ALA A 90 -8.16 0.12 -3.66
N TRP A 91 -7.96 -0.24 -4.92
CA TRP A 91 -6.88 0.32 -5.73
C TRP A 91 -7.45 1.17 -6.86
N VAL A 92 -7.30 2.48 -6.75
CA VAL A 92 -7.66 3.41 -7.83
C VAL A 92 -6.54 3.39 -8.87
N VAL A 93 -6.88 2.99 -10.10
CA VAL A 93 -5.91 2.88 -11.18
C VAL A 93 -5.62 4.24 -11.81
N PRO A 94 -4.41 4.45 -12.35
CA PRO A 94 -4.09 5.69 -13.05
C PRO A 94 -4.93 5.82 -14.34
N PRO A 95 -5.25 7.05 -14.78
CA PRO A 95 -6.11 7.30 -15.94
C PRO A 95 -5.47 6.85 -17.28
N HIS A 96 -4.17 6.60 -17.32
CA HIS A 96 -3.46 6.23 -18.53
C HIS A 96 -3.42 4.72 -18.75
N LEU A 97 -3.85 4.25 -19.93
CA LEU A 97 -3.98 2.84 -20.32
C LEU A 97 -2.74 1.97 -20.07
N ARG A 98 -1.52 2.48 -20.30
CA ARG A 98 -0.30 1.69 -20.11
C ARG A 98 -0.05 1.36 -18.63
N ALA A 99 -0.22 2.34 -17.76
CA ALA A 99 -0.06 2.15 -16.33
C ALA A 99 -1.15 1.22 -15.76
N ARG A 100 -2.39 1.28 -16.28
CA ARG A 100 -3.51 0.39 -15.91
C ARG A 100 -3.18 -1.08 -16.17
N ASN A 101 -2.61 -1.41 -17.32
CA ASN A 101 -2.26 -2.81 -17.65
C ASN A 101 -1.19 -3.37 -16.70
N HIS A 102 -0.26 -2.56 -16.23
CA HIS A 102 0.74 -2.98 -15.24
C HIS A 102 0.10 -3.29 -13.88
N VAL A 103 -0.86 -2.48 -13.44
CA VAL A 103 -1.61 -2.72 -12.19
C VAL A 103 -2.42 -4.02 -12.30
N LEU A 104 -3.16 -4.23 -13.38
CA LEU A 104 -3.96 -5.44 -13.61
C LEU A 104 -3.12 -6.72 -13.57
N THR A 105 -1.94 -6.70 -14.17
CA THR A 105 -1.01 -7.84 -14.13
C THR A 105 -0.52 -8.10 -12.71
N THR A 106 -0.30 -7.05 -11.93
CA THR A 106 0.22 -7.11 -10.59
C THR A 106 -0.81 -7.67 -9.59
N VAL A 107 -2.06 -7.23 -9.65
CA VAL A 107 -3.13 -7.62 -8.73
C VAL A 107 -3.45 -9.12 -8.80
N ASN A 108 -3.40 -9.73 -9.98
CA ASN A 108 -3.63 -11.17 -10.16
C ASN A 108 -2.61 -12.08 -9.44
N LEU A 109 -1.53 -11.52 -8.90
CA LEU A 109 -0.51 -12.25 -8.14
C LEU A 109 -0.79 -12.30 -6.62
N PHE A 110 -1.95 -11.77 -6.14
CA PHE A 110 -2.25 -11.65 -4.71
C PHE A 110 -3.50 -12.44 -4.27
N PRO A 111 -3.40 -13.75 -4.07
CA PRO A 111 -4.56 -14.55 -3.64
C PRO A 111 -4.97 -14.34 -2.17
N HIS A 112 -4.22 -13.57 -1.38
CA HIS A 112 -4.41 -13.45 0.08
C HIS A 112 -4.92 -12.10 0.57
N VAL A 113 -5.03 -11.11 -0.31
CA VAL A 113 -5.59 -9.78 -0.03
C VAL A 113 -6.77 -9.58 -0.97
N ALA A 114 -7.92 -9.19 -0.44
CA ALA A 114 -9.06 -8.81 -1.28
C ALA A 114 -8.73 -7.45 -1.93
N ILE A 115 -8.23 -7.48 -3.17
CA ILE A 115 -7.92 -6.27 -3.94
C ILE A 115 -8.98 -6.10 -5.01
N ASP A 116 -9.63 -4.91 -5.01
CA ASP A 116 -10.54 -4.52 -6.09
C ASP A 116 -10.05 -3.23 -6.75
N LEU A 117 -10.33 -3.09 -8.06
CA LEU A 117 -9.79 -2.01 -8.90
C LEU A 117 -10.89 -1.03 -9.27
N PHE A 118 -10.58 0.26 -9.16
CA PHE A 118 -11.52 1.35 -9.38
C PHE A 118 -10.94 2.38 -10.34
N ASP A 119 -11.82 3.04 -11.10
CA ASP A 119 -11.44 4.14 -11.99
C ASP A 119 -11.36 5.49 -11.26
N ASP A 120 -11.98 5.60 -10.09
CA ASP A 120 -12.05 6.82 -9.29
C ASP A 120 -12.07 6.53 -7.78
N VAL A 121 -11.72 7.54 -6.99
CA VAL A 121 -11.63 7.45 -5.53
C VAL A 121 -13.02 7.29 -4.89
N GLU A 122 -14.08 7.88 -5.45
CA GLU A 122 -15.42 7.83 -4.87
C GLU A 122 -15.99 6.41 -4.89
N SER A 123 -15.84 5.71 -6.02
CA SER A 123 -16.23 4.31 -6.15
C SER A 123 -15.41 3.40 -5.21
N ALA A 124 -14.11 3.64 -5.08
CA ALA A 124 -13.23 2.90 -4.17
C ALA A 124 -13.62 3.09 -2.70
N VAL A 125 -13.90 4.32 -2.29
CA VAL A 125 -14.39 4.66 -0.94
C VAL A 125 -15.72 3.98 -0.66
N THR A 126 -16.66 4.05 -1.61
CA THR A 126 -17.99 3.42 -1.49
C THR A 126 -17.85 1.92 -1.27
N TRP A 127 -17.01 1.26 -2.05
CA TRP A 127 -16.75 -0.18 -1.91
C TRP A 127 -16.15 -0.54 -0.55
N LEU A 128 -15.12 0.18 -0.10
CA LEU A 128 -14.51 -0.04 1.21
C LEU A 128 -15.50 0.17 2.36
N GLN A 129 -16.44 1.13 2.25
CA GLN A 129 -17.47 1.35 3.25
C GLN A 129 -18.50 0.22 3.30
N GLN A 130 -18.87 -0.34 2.15
CA GLN A 130 -19.85 -1.42 2.04
C GLN A 130 -19.28 -2.79 2.42
N THR A 131 -17.99 -3.01 2.23
CA THR A 131 -17.29 -4.27 2.51
C THR A 131 -16.57 -4.28 3.84
N ALA A 132 -16.85 -3.31 4.73
CA ALA A 132 -16.30 -3.32 6.08
C ALA A 132 -16.59 -4.67 6.73
N PRO A 133 -15.58 -5.39 7.27
CA PRO A 133 -15.84 -6.64 7.98
C PRO A 133 -16.81 -6.35 9.11
N GLU A 134 -17.83 -7.21 9.28
CA GLU A 134 -18.70 -7.13 10.44
C GLU A 134 -17.83 -7.16 11.70
N PRO A 135 -18.06 -6.27 12.66
CA PRO A 135 -17.32 -6.32 13.91
C PRO A 135 -17.55 -7.70 14.52
N LEU A 136 -16.51 -8.55 14.50
CA LEU A 136 -16.54 -9.87 15.09
C LEU A 136 -16.87 -9.69 16.56
N SER A 137 -18.13 -9.96 16.91
CA SER A 137 -18.65 -9.97 18.28
C SER A 137 -17.78 -10.89 19.14
N GLY A 138 -16.92 -10.30 19.96
CA GLY A 138 -16.29 -10.96 21.08
C GLY A 138 -15.12 -11.85 20.79
N CYS A 139 -14.01 -11.27 20.51
CA CYS A 139 -12.63 -11.74 20.61
C CYS A 139 -11.88 -11.48 19.32
N ALA A 140 -11.34 -10.30 19.19
CA ALA A 140 -10.26 -10.17 18.24
C ALA A 140 -9.39 -8.99 18.62
N LEU A 141 -8.33 -9.30 19.24
CA LEU A 141 -7.07 -8.68 18.88
C LEU A 141 -6.73 -9.23 17.48
N SER A 142 -7.46 -8.75 16.47
CA SER A 142 -7.15 -8.92 15.07
C SER A 142 -5.96 -8.02 14.76
N GLY A 143 -4.82 -8.43 15.19
CA GLY A 143 -3.55 -7.81 14.93
C GLY A 143 -2.67 -8.80 14.18
N ARG A 144 -1.69 -8.28 13.48
CA ARG A 144 -0.60 -9.08 12.94
C ARG A 144 -0.03 -9.99 14.02
N ASN A 145 0.12 -11.29 13.73
CA ASN A 145 0.70 -12.21 14.71
C ASN A 145 2.20 -11.88 14.93
N HIS A 146 2.71 -12.28 16.09
CA HIS A 146 4.07 -11.94 16.50
C HIS A 146 5.15 -12.43 15.51
N VAL A 147 4.94 -13.58 14.87
CA VAL A 147 5.90 -14.14 13.92
C VAL A 147 5.96 -13.29 12.65
N ASP A 148 4.82 -12.84 12.15
CA ASP A 148 4.75 -11.98 10.96
C ASP A 148 5.27 -10.57 11.27
N ASP A 149 5.04 -10.07 12.49
CA ASP A 149 5.63 -8.80 12.94
C ASP A 149 7.16 -8.85 12.94
N LEU A 150 7.76 -9.90 13.49
CA LEU A 150 9.21 -10.08 13.47
C LEU A 150 9.78 -10.20 12.04
N LYS A 151 9.08 -10.95 11.17
CA LYS A 151 9.48 -11.07 9.76
C LYS A 151 9.40 -9.75 9.03
N LEU A 152 8.31 -9.01 9.22
CA LEU A 152 8.13 -7.70 8.60
C LEU A 152 9.23 -6.72 9.03
N ARG A 153 9.52 -6.64 10.33
CA ARG A 153 10.62 -5.81 10.86
C ARG A 153 11.97 -6.18 10.24
N ALA A 154 12.26 -7.46 10.12
CA ALA A 154 13.50 -7.92 9.50
C ALA A 154 13.59 -7.56 8.01
N ILE A 155 12.49 -7.69 7.25
CA ILE A 155 12.42 -7.32 5.84
C ILE A 155 12.59 -5.81 5.66
N VAL A 156 11.90 -5.00 6.45
CA VAL A 156 12.00 -3.53 6.39
C VAL A 156 13.40 -3.07 6.72
N ALA A 157 14.04 -3.62 7.77
CA ALA A 157 15.41 -3.28 8.14
C ALA A 157 16.42 -3.67 7.04
N ALA A 158 16.26 -4.85 6.43
CA ALA A 158 17.12 -5.29 5.32
C ALA A 158 16.92 -4.42 4.08
N PHE A 159 15.69 -3.98 3.81
CA PHE A 159 15.37 -3.08 2.71
C PHE A 159 15.96 -1.68 2.93
N ALA A 160 15.80 -1.10 4.11
CA ALA A 160 16.42 0.18 4.46
C ALA A 160 17.93 0.17 4.23
N LYS A 161 18.61 -0.88 4.72
CA LYS A 161 20.06 -1.04 4.53
C LYS A 161 20.46 -1.12 3.05
N ARG A 162 19.67 -1.78 2.20
CA ARG A 162 19.94 -1.85 0.75
C ARG A 162 19.85 -0.49 0.08
N LEU A 163 18.87 0.33 0.47
CA LEU A 163 18.71 1.68 -0.08
C LEU A 163 19.84 2.63 0.34
N GLU A 164 20.32 2.53 1.59
CA GLU A 164 21.47 3.31 2.05
C GLU A 164 22.74 3.02 1.24
N VAL A 165 22.99 1.75 0.91
CA VAL A 165 24.16 1.32 0.13
C VAL A 165 24.05 1.72 -1.35
N ALA A 166 22.82 1.85 -1.88
CA ALA A 166 22.58 2.19 -3.27
C ALA A 166 22.68 3.71 -3.58
N GLN A 167 22.78 4.56 -2.56
CA GLN A 167 23.00 5.99 -2.75
C GLN A 167 24.51 6.25 -2.92
N PRO A 168 25.00 6.64 -4.12
CA PRO A 168 26.35 7.11 -4.26
C PRO A 168 26.53 8.42 -3.49
N ALA A 169 27.66 8.53 -2.79
CA ALA A 169 28.08 9.73 -2.07
C ALA A 169 28.23 10.93 -3.03
#